data_82a26bba6ec2ab373dd0c1f62b042331
#
_entry.id   82a26bba6ec2ab373dd0c1f62b042331
#
_cell.length_a   1.000
_cell.length_b   1.000
_cell.length_c   1.000
_cell.angle_alpha   90.00
_cell.angle_beta   90.00
_cell.angle_gamma   90.00
#
_symmetry.space_group_name_H-M   'P 1'
#
loop_
_entity.id
_entity.type
_entity.pdbx_description
1 polymer ?
#
loop_
_entity_poly.entity_id
_entity_poly.type
_entity_poly.pdbx_seq_one_letter_code
_entity_poly.pdbx_strand_id
1 'polypeptide(L)'
;MKKYLLSSLFLLLISTIGAQTVVVSYNKVKWGHGSEYNAHVKKYWIPGADKQVEEGNIISYQILGHNMGDEWNDVVIYELKDYASWEIAWQGMAKYWRENATDEERKMQMRRILEHKDNIYSVRYSKNKK
;
A
#
# COMPACT_ATOMS: atom_id res chain seq x y z
N MET A 1 11.55 20.45 -42.17
CA MET A 1 12.02 19.67 -41.01
C MET A 1 11.58 20.22 -39.64
N LYS A 2 11.51 21.51 -39.41
CA LYS A 2 11.11 22.08 -38.08
C LYS A 2 9.64 21.83 -37.66
N LYS A 3 8.75 21.55 -38.60
CA LYS A 3 7.30 21.32 -38.30
C LYS A 3 7.00 19.94 -37.72
N TYR A 4 7.81 18.95 -37.96
CA TYR A 4 7.61 17.57 -37.45
C TYR A 4 8.17 17.33 -36.08
N LEU A 5 9.11 18.15 -35.64
CA LEU A 5 9.69 18.08 -34.27
C LEU A 5 8.70 18.54 -33.19
N LEU A 6 7.81 19.49 -33.50
CA LEU A 6 6.80 19.96 -32.55
C LEU A 6 5.66 18.94 -32.37
N SER A 7 5.31 18.19 -33.42
CA SER A 7 4.26 17.16 -33.31
C SER A 7 4.69 15.94 -32.51
N SER A 8 5.97 15.56 -32.57
CA SER A 8 6.47 14.43 -31.76
C SER A 8 6.64 14.78 -30.28
N LEU A 9 6.90 16.05 -29.96
CA LEU A 9 6.97 16.51 -28.58
C LEU A 9 5.59 16.59 -27.91
N PHE A 10 4.53 16.86 -28.69
CA PHE A 10 3.15 16.90 -28.17
C PHE A 10 2.57 15.50 -27.92
N LEU A 11 3.03 14.48 -28.65
CA LEU A 11 2.64 13.08 -28.43
C LEU A 11 3.28 12.46 -27.18
N LEU A 12 4.43 12.99 -26.73
CA LEU A 12 5.09 12.56 -25.49
C LEU A 12 4.44 13.11 -24.22
N LEU A 13 3.55 14.12 -24.34
CA LEU A 13 2.80 14.71 -23.23
C LEU A 13 1.44 14.05 -22.97
N ILE A 14 1.03 13.07 -23.79
CA ILE A 14 -0.15 12.22 -23.51
C ILE A 14 0.32 10.99 -22.72
N SER A 15 1.22 11.20 -21.78
CA SER A 15 1.65 10.14 -20.88
C SER A 15 0.72 10.09 -19.68
N THR A 16 -0.15 9.08 -19.70
CA THR A 16 -0.61 8.38 -18.53
C THR A 16 -1.44 9.20 -17.52
N ILE A 17 -2.65 9.55 -17.93
CA ILE A 17 -3.75 9.51 -16.97
C ILE A 17 -4.04 8.01 -16.77
N GLY A 18 -3.10 7.30 -16.19
CA GLY A 18 -3.32 5.98 -15.67
C GLY A 18 -4.36 6.10 -14.54
N ALA A 19 -5.39 5.30 -14.57
CA ALA A 19 -6.38 5.30 -13.50
C ALA A 19 -5.64 4.99 -12.19
N GLN A 20 -5.59 5.97 -11.30
CA GLN A 20 -5.02 5.81 -9.98
C GLN A 20 -5.70 4.63 -9.27
N THR A 21 -4.91 3.73 -8.75
CA THR A 21 -5.38 2.54 -8.04
C THR A 21 -5.27 2.77 -6.54
N VAL A 22 -6.30 2.38 -5.81
CA VAL A 22 -6.30 2.38 -4.34
C VAL A 22 -6.50 0.95 -3.87
N VAL A 23 -5.60 0.48 -3.03
CA VAL A 23 -5.76 -0.80 -2.33
C VAL A 23 -6.08 -0.52 -0.88
N VAL A 24 -7.13 -1.15 -0.39
CA VAL A 24 -7.52 -1.09 1.02
C VAL A 24 -7.36 -2.47 1.61
N SER A 25 -6.36 -2.61 2.47
CA SER A 25 -6.08 -3.83 3.22
C SER A 25 -6.79 -3.78 4.57
N TYR A 26 -7.56 -4.80 4.87
CA TYR A 26 -8.28 -4.95 6.12
C TYR A 26 -7.70 -6.11 6.91
N ASN A 27 -7.36 -5.87 8.17
CA ASN A 27 -6.94 -6.90 9.10
C ASN A 27 -7.87 -6.95 10.30
N LYS A 28 -8.26 -8.16 10.69
CA LYS A 28 -8.95 -8.44 11.93
C LYS A 28 -7.94 -8.98 12.93
N VAL A 29 -7.47 -8.10 13.80
CA VAL A 29 -6.49 -8.43 14.83
C VAL A 29 -7.19 -8.99 16.05
N LYS A 30 -6.66 -10.07 16.61
CA LYS A 30 -7.17 -10.71 17.84
C LYS A 30 -7.31 -9.70 18.97
N TRP A 31 -8.42 -9.78 19.67
CA TRP A 31 -8.66 -8.98 20.87
C TRP A 31 -7.52 -9.17 21.89
N GLY A 32 -7.05 -8.07 22.45
CA GLY A 32 -5.93 -8.06 23.41
C GLY A 32 -4.54 -8.08 22.78
N HIS A 33 -4.39 -8.29 21.47
CA HIS A 33 -3.09 -8.36 20.79
C HIS A 33 -2.74 -7.13 19.94
N GLY A 34 -3.54 -6.06 20.02
CA GLY A 34 -3.33 -4.86 19.21
C GLY A 34 -1.99 -4.17 19.45
N SER A 35 -1.50 -4.16 20.70
CA SER A 35 -0.22 -3.51 21.03
C SER A 35 0.97 -4.22 20.38
N GLU A 36 1.04 -5.55 20.52
CA GLU A 36 2.14 -6.34 19.91
C GLU A 36 2.03 -6.37 18.40
N TYR A 37 0.80 -6.42 17.86
CA TYR A 37 0.55 -6.31 16.42
C TYR A 37 1.10 -4.99 15.88
N ASN A 38 0.74 -3.86 16.50
CA ASN A 38 1.19 -2.54 16.09
C ASN A 38 2.71 -2.35 16.24
N ALA A 39 3.31 -2.92 17.28
CA ALA A 39 4.76 -2.90 17.46
C ALA A 39 5.47 -3.63 16.31
N HIS A 40 4.94 -4.76 15.86
CA HIS A 40 5.46 -5.51 14.73
C HIS A 40 5.27 -4.75 13.40
N VAL A 41 4.10 -4.13 13.18
CA VAL A 41 3.83 -3.29 12.01
C VAL A 41 4.83 -2.13 11.93
N LYS A 42 5.05 -1.43 13.04
CA LYS A 42 6.04 -0.32 13.12
C LYS A 42 7.47 -0.78 12.87
N LYS A 43 7.84 -1.97 13.33
CA LYS A 43 9.20 -2.48 13.21
C LYS A 43 9.53 -2.98 11.80
N TYR A 44 8.57 -3.56 11.10
CA TYR A 44 8.84 -4.29 9.85
C TYR A 44 8.00 -3.83 8.68
N TRP A 45 6.70 -3.63 8.86
CA TRP A 45 5.79 -3.34 7.75
C TRP A 45 5.92 -1.90 7.25
N ILE A 46 5.95 -0.95 8.18
CA ILE A 46 6.14 0.47 7.85
C ILE A 46 7.45 0.70 7.11
N PRO A 47 8.64 0.25 7.59
CA PRO A 47 9.87 0.44 6.85
C PRO A 47 9.87 -0.23 5.47
N GLY A 48 9.18 -1.37 5.32
CA GLY A 48 8.99 -2.02 4.02
C GLY A 48 8.14 -1.17 3.08
N ALA A 49 7.07 -0.55 3.58
CA ALA A 49 6.21 0.35 2.81
C ALA A 49 6.93 1.66 2.44
N ASP A 50 7.68 2.25 3.38
CA ASP A 50 8.48 3.46 3.14
C ASP A 50 9.47 3.25 2.00
N LYS A 51 10.14 2.10 1.98
CA LYS A 51 11.02 1.72 0.89
C LYS A 51 10.28 1.66 -0.46
N GLN A 52 9.04 1.16 -0.48
CA GLN A 52 8.24 1.13 -1.71
C GLN A 52 7.78 2.52 -2.15
N VAL A 53 7.61 3.45 -1.22
CA VAL A 53 7.37 4.88 -1.54
C VAL A 53 8.63 5.49 -2.15
N GLU A 54 9.81 5.26 -1.59
CA GLU A 54 11.09 5.74 -2.12
C GLU A 54 11.39 5.19 -3.52
N GLU A 55 11.03 3.93 -3.77
CA GLU A 55 11.16 3.27 -5.08
C GLU A 55 10.08 3.69 -6.09
N GLY A 56 9.06 4.47 -5.67
CA GLY A 56 7.97 4.96 -6.53
C GLY A 56 6.90 3.92 -6.86
N ASN A 57 6.87 2.79 -6.18
CA ASN A 57 5.85 1.75 -6.34
C ASN A 57 4.56 2.08 -5.57
N ILE A 58 4.67 2.81 -4.46
CA ILE A 58 3.57 3.37 -3.68
C ILE A 58 3.67 4.90 -3.76
N ILE A 59 2.55 5.58 -4.03
CA ILE A 59 2.47 7.05 -3.99
C ILE A 59 2.39 7.52 -2.54
N SER A 60 1.46 6.95 -1.79
CA SER A 60 1.26 7.23 -0.37
C SER A 60 0.54 6.06 0.30
N TYR A 61 0.62 5.99 1.61
CA TYR A 61 -0.20 5.06 2.40
C TYR A 61 -0.65 5.67 3.71
N GLN A 62 -1.74 5.12 4.26
CA GLN A 62 -2.29 5.50 5.56
C GLN A 62 -2.64 4.24 6.34
N ILE A 63 -2.33 4.24 7.64
CA ILE A 63 -2.74 3.19 8.57
C ILE A 63 -3.81 3.76 9.49
N LEU A 64 -4.98 3.14 9.49
CA LEU A 64 -6.13 3.58 10.28
C LEU A 64 -6.37 2.59 11.42
N GLY A 65 -6.35 3.11 12.64
CA GLY A 65 -6.81 2.37 13.80
C GLY A 65 -8.33 2.45 13.94
N HIS A 66 -8.94 1.39 14.42
CA HIS A 66 -10.37 1.31 14.62
C HIS A 66 -10.76 1.81 16.01
N ASN A 67 -11.61 2.83 16.08
CA ASN A 67 -12.12 3.38 17.33
C ASN A 67 -13.54 2.89 17.68
N MET A 68 -14.42 2.75 16.67
CA MET A 68 -15.78 2.25 16.80
C MET A 68 -16.26 1.68 15.46
N GLY A 69 -17.17 0.72 15.49
CA GLY A 69 -17.86 0.21 14.31
C GLY A 69 -17.77 -1.29 14.15
N ASP A 70 -17.22 -1.76 13.04
CA ASP A 70 -17.21 -3.16 12.66
C ASP A 70 -16.03 -3.96 13.24
N GLU A 71 -15.86 -5.16 12.76
CA GLU A 71 -14.87 -6.13 13.22
C GLU A 71 -13.47 -5.94 12.63
N TRP A 72 -13.28 -5.04 11.66
CA TRP A 72 -11.99 -4.73 11.04
C TRP A 72 -11.28 -3.65 11.83
N ASN A 73 -10.30 -4.01 12.61
CA ASN A 73 -9.67 -3.13 13.58
C ASN A 73 -8.29 -2.59 13.18
N ASP A 74 -7.80 -2.98 12.01
CA ASP A 74 -6.63 -2.40 11.37
C ASP A 74 -6.87 -2.30 9.86
N VAL A 75 -6.76 -1.10 9.32
CA VAL A 75 -7.01 -0.81 7.91
C VAL A 75 -5.85 -0.03 7.34
N VAL A 76 -5.31 -0.48 6.22
CA VAL A 76 -4.26 0.25 5.50
C VAL A 76 -4.77 0.64 4.12
N ILE A 77 -4.62 1.91 3.77
CA ILE A 77 -4.95 2.43 2.45
C ILE A 77 -3.66 2.74 1.72
N TYR A 78 -3.47 2.14 0.55
CA TYR A 78 -2.34 2.41 -0.35
C TYR A 78 -2.83 3.12 -1.59
N GLU A 79 -2.20 4.22 -1.95
CA GLU A 79 -2.39 4.90 -3.23
C GLU A 79 -1.26 4.53 -4.19
N LEU A 80 -1.63 4.06 -5.38
CA LEU A 80 -0.71 3.57 -6.39
C LEU A 80 -1.04 4.22 -7.74
N LYS A 81 -0.06 4.28 -8.60
CA LYS A 81 -0.27 4.81 -9.95
C LYS A 81 -1.11 3.84 -10.80
N ASP A 82 -0.96 2.52 -10.64
CA ASP A 82 -1.66 1.47 -11.35
C ASP A 82 -1.66 0.15 -10.56
N TYR A 83 -2.40 -0.85 -11.07
CA TYR A 83 -2.48 -2.16 -10.44
C TYR A 83 -1.16 -2.93 -10.45
N ALA A 84 -0.36 -2.82 -11.51
CA ALA A 84 0.93 -3.53 -11.60
C ALA A 84 1.89 -3.09 -10.48
N SER A 85 1.84 -1.81 -10.10
CA SER A 85 2.61 -1.26 -8.99
C SER A 85 2.26 -1.90 -7.65
N TRP A 86 1.01 -2.34 -7.45
CA TRP A 86 0.61 -3.05 -6.23
C TRP A 86 1.33 -4.38 -6.05
N GLU A 87 1.40 -5.18 -7.09
CA GLU A 87 2.08 -6.49 -6.99
C GLU A 87 3.58 -6.33 -6.69
N ILE A 88 4.22 -5.35 -7.31
CA ILE A 88 5.63 -5.02 -7.05
C ILE A 88 5.81 -4.55 -5.61
N ALA A 89 4.97 -3.63 -5.15
CA ALA A 89 5.02 -3.10 -3.80
C ALA A 89 4.78 -4.18 -2.73
N TRP A 90 3.77 -5.03 -2.95
CA TRP A 90 3.47 -6.15 -2.05
C TRP A 90 4.65 -7.12 -1.92
N GLN A 91 5.23 -7.52 -3.05
CA GLN A 91 6.40 -8.41 -3.06
C GLN A 91 7.61 -7.75 -2.37
N GLY A 92 7.81 -6.44 -2.59
CA GLY A 92 8.87 -5.67 -1.95
C GLY A 92 8.71 -5.57 -0.43
N MET A 93 7.50 -5.27 0.06
CA MET A 93 7.20 -5.25 1.49
C MET A 93 7.35 -6.64 2.13
N ALA A 94 6.83 -7.68 1.46
CA ALA A 94 6.95 -9.05 1.94
C ALA A 94 8.41 -9.54 1.96
N LYS A 95 9.23 -9.13 0.98
CA LYS A 95 10.66 -9.41 0.96
C LYS A 95 11.35 -8.74 2.14
N TYR A 96 11.09 -7.44 2.35
CA TYR A 96 11.66 -6.71 3.48
C TYR A 96 11.34 -7.39 4.82
N TRP A 97 10.08 -7.80 5.01
CA TRP A 97 9.64 -8.51 6.20
C TRP A 97 10.38 -9.84 6.39
N ARG A 98 10.53 -10.65 5.33
CA ARG A 98 11.26 -11.92 5.40
C ARG A 98 12.74 -11.75 5.72
N GLU A 99 13.37 -10.71 5.22
CA GLU A 99 14.80 -10.45 5.41
C GLU A 99 15.12 -9.87 6.79
N ASN A 100 14.18 -9.17 7.44
CA ASN A 100 14.43 -8.43 8.69
C ASN A 100 13.76 -9.04 9.92
N ALA A 101 12.67 -9.78 9.77
CA ALA A 101 12.01 -10.47 10.87
C ALA A 101 12.42 -11.94 10.94
N THR A 102 12.58 -12.48 12.14
CA THR A 102 12.81 -13.90 12.34
C THR A 102 11.56 -14.73 11.96
N ASP A 103 11.76 -16.03 11.72
CA ASP A 103 10.65 -16.94 11.46
C ASP A 103 9.63 -16.97 12.60
N GLU A 104 10.11 -16.89 13.83
CA GLU A 104 9.25 -16.88 15.01
C GLU A 104 8.42 -15.60 15.09
N GLU A 105 9.03 -14.42 14.90
CA GLU A 105 8.32 -13.14 14.87
C GLU A 105 7.25 -13.12 13.80
N ARG A 106 7.52 -13.65 12.61
CA ARG A 106 6.55 -13.75 11.52
C ARG A 106 5.38 -14.68 11.87
N LYS A 107 5.68 -15.87 12.40
CA LYS A 107 4.65 -16.83 12.84
C LYS A 107 3.79 -16.24 13.95
N MET A 108 4.38 -15.53 14.92
CA MET A 108 3.64 -14.88 15.99
C MET A 108 2.73 -13.78 15.44
N GLN A 109 3.19 -12.97 14.49
CA GLN A 109 2.37 -11.93 13.87
C GLN A 109 1.18 -12.53 13.12
N MET A 110 1.39 -13.58 12.34
CA MET A 110 0.32 -14.26 11.62
C MET A 110 -0.74 -14.87 12.56
N ARG A 111 -0.35 -15.32 13.75
CA ARG A 111 -1.29 -15.81 14.76
C ARG A 111 -2.15 -14.72 15.41
N ARG A 112 -1.74 -13.45 15.31
CA ARG A 112 -2.51 -12.29 15.81
C ARG A 112 -3.59 -11.85 14.83
N ILE A 113 -3.46 -12.22 13.55
CA ILE A 113 -4.41 -11.87 12.50
C ILE A 113 -5.41 -13.02 12.35
N LEU A 114 -6.70 -12.74 12.56
CA LEU A 114 -7.78 -13.71 12.39
C LEU A 114 -8.23 -13.79 10.94
N GLU A 115 -8.34 -12.62 10.30
CA GLU A 115 -8.80 -12.48 8.92
C GLU A 115 -8.05 -11.35 8.25
N HIS A 116 -7.80 -11.49 6.95
CA HIS A 116 -7.21 -10.48 6.09
C HIS A 116 -7.91 -10.45 4.74
N LYS A 117 -8.13 -9.26 4.20
CA LYS A 117 -8.57 -9.08 2.81
C LYS A 117 -8.01 -7.81 2.21
N ASP A 118 -7.75 -7.83 0.91
CA ASP A 118 -7.42 -6.67 0.12
C ASP A 118 -8.55 -6.36 -0.86
N ASN A 119 -9.02 -5.13 -0.86
CA ASN A 119 -9.94 -4.62 -1.87
C ASN A 119 -9.18 -3.64 -2.77
N ILE A 120 -9.32 -3.82 -4.08
CA ILE A 120 -8.62 -3.01 -5.07
C ILE A 120 -9.64 -2.15 -5.81
N TYR A 121 -9.40 -0.84 -5.83
CA TYR A 121 -10.30 0.14 -6.42
C TYR A 121 -9.58 0.96 -7.48
N SER A 122 -10.29 1.27 -8.57
CA SER A 122 -9.88 2.33 -9.49
C SER A 122 -10.53 3.64 -9.09
N VAL A 123 -9.76 4.71 -9.02
CA VAL A 123 -10.30 6.03 -8.70
C VAL A 123 -11.14 6.53 -9.86
N ARG A 124 -12.44 6.70 -9.64
CA ARG A 124 -13.39 7.20 -10.65
C ARG A 124 -13.49 8.72 -10.67
N TYR A 125 -13.30 9.33 -9.50
CA TYR A 125 -13.36 10.77 -9.32
C TYR A 125 -12.51 11.17 -8.10
N SER A 126 -11.71 12.21 -8.27
CA SER A 126 -10.95 12.82 -7.19
C SER A 126 -11.01 14.34 -7.32
N LYS A 127 -11.22 15.04 -6.21
CA LYS A 127 -11.11 16.50 -6.15
C LYS A 127 -9.96 16.85 -5.21
N ASN A 128 -8.89 17.38 -5.77
CA ASN A 128 -7.79 17.87 -4.96
C ASN A 128 -8.24 19.13 -4.22
N LYS A 129 -8.11 19.14 -2.89
CA LYS A 129 -8.18 20.40 -2.13
C LYS A 129 -6.90 21.18 -2.45
N LYS A 130 -7.06 22.37 -2.99
CA LYS A 130 -5.98 23.34 -3.11
C LYS A 130 -5.58 23.81 -1.73
#